data_23591d1ff98c5f95f3c4ad183a742848
#
_entry.id   23591d1ff98c5f95f3c4ad183a742848
#
_cell.length_a   1.000
_cell.length_b   1.000
_cell.length_c   1.000
_cell.angle_alpha   90.00
_cell.angle_beta   90.00
_cell.angle_gamma   90.00
#
_symmetry.space_group_name_H-M   'P 1'
#
loop_
_entity.id
_entity.type
_entity.pdbx_description
1 polymer ?
#
loop_
_entity_poly.entity_id
_entity_poly.type
_entity_poly.pdbx_seq_one_letter_code
_entity_poly.pdbx_strand_id
1 'polypeptide(L)'
;VTSILGFKPAEMGQELFDNAFGKDVVKTEEEYKAKVREMIENQMKPESDYKFGLDARKVLENKVGDIQLPDALLKRWLVTTGEKRTAESVEEEYPKMVPDLKWQLIKEQIVKDFNIKVEDADILDMARKVTRAQFAQYGMMNVPEDLLDKYATDMLKDKKMVSNIAERATEEKIIAVSYTHLR
;
A
#
# COMPACT_ATOMS: atom_id res chain seq x y z
N VAL A 1 -48.21 -6.41 1.28
CA VAL A 1 -47.07 -6.71 2.18
C VAL A 1 -46.90 -8.21 2.18
N THR A 2 -45.84 -8.73 1.57
CA THR A 2 -45.59 -10.18 1.43
C THR A 2 -44.72 -10.73 2.55
N SER A 3 -43.90 -9.89 3.21
CA SER A 3 -43.12 -10.27 4.39
C SER A 3 -42.73 -9.03 5.20
N ILE A 4 -42.62 -9.19 6.50
CA ILE A 4 -42.05 -8.18 7.42
C ILE A 4 -40.84 -8.85 8.05
N LEU A 5 -39.63 -8.28 7.81
CA LEU A 5 -38.38 -8.73 8.40
C LEU A 5 -38.02 -7.80 9.57
N GLY A 6 -37.88 -8.37 10.75
CA GLY A 6 -37.44 -7.66 11.95
C GLY A 6 -35.97 -8.00 12.28
N PHE A 7 -35.22 -7.03 12.76
CA PHE A 7 -33.88 -7.27 13.31
C PHE A 7 -34.01 -7.78 14.76
N LYS A 8 -33.49 -8.98 15.01
CA LYS A 8 -33.33 -9.51 16.37
C LYS A 8 -31.82 -9.69 16.62
N PRO A 9 -31.28 -9.23 17.76
CA PRO A 9 -29.89 -9.53 18.12
C PRO A 9 -29.68 -11.04 18.15
N ALA A 10 -28.56 -11.50 17.58
CA ALA A 10 -28.19 -12.90 17.61
C ALA A 10 -27.81 -13.33 19.04
N GLU A 11 -28.26 -14.51 19.43
CA GLU A 11 -27.86 -15.12 20.69
C GLU A 11 -26.43 -15.71 20.55
N MET A 12 -25.61 -15.51 21.58
CA MET A 12 -24.26 -16.10 21.61
C MET A 12 -24.39 -17.62 21.81
N GLY A 13 -24.17 -18.35 20.73
CA GLY A 13 -24.28 -19.79 20.72
C GLY A 13 -23.59 -20.42 19.52
N GLN A 14 -23.52 -21.77 19.51
CA GLN A 14 -22.79 -22.51 18.48
C GLN A 14 -23.31 -22.22 17.06
N GLU A 15 -24.59 -21.98 16.89
CA GLU A 15 -25.18 -21.64 15.58
C GLU A 15 -24.62 -20.33 15.01
N LEU A 16 -24.44 -19.30 15.85
CA LEU A 16 -23.83 -18.06 15.47
C LEU A 16 -22.36 -18.27 15.10
N PHE A 17 -21.65 -19.08 15.89
CA PHE A 17 -20.23 -19.36 15.69
C PHE A 17 -19.98 -20.10 14.38
N ASP A 18 -20.80 -21.11 14.11
CA ASP A 18 -20.73 -21.92 12.89
C ASP A 18 -21.08 -21.11 11.63
N ASN A 19 -22.07 -20.22 11.73
CA ASN A 19 -22.43 -19.33 10.62
C ASN A 19 -21.36 -18.29 10.30
N ALA A 20 -20.64 -17.81 11.32
CA ALA A 20 -19.62 -16.78 11.14
C ALA A 20 -18.26 -17.33 10.66
N PHE A 21 -17.82 -18.47 11.19
CA PHE A 21 -16.46 -18.99 10.99
C PHE A 21 -16.41 -20.41 10.41
N GLY A 22 -17.55 -21.05 10.23
CA GLY A 22 -17.63 -22.44 9.79
C GLY A 22 -17.80 -23.41 10.95
N LYS A 23 -18.32 -24.59 10.60
CA LYS A 23 -18.72 -25.60 11.57
C LYS A 23 -17.55 -26.08 12.44
N ASP A 24 -17.74 -26.10 13.75
CA ASP A 24 -16.79 -26.56 14.77
C ASP A 24 -15.44 -25.82 14.82
N VAL A 25 -15.31 -24.65 14.15
CA VAL A 25 -14.08 -23.84 14.15
C VAL A 25 -13.93 -23.03 15.44
N VAL A 26 -15.07 -22.62 16.04
CA VAL A 26 -15.14 -21.85 17.29
C VAL A 26 -16.15 -22.53 18.21
N LYS A 27 -15.77 -22.74 19.47
CA LYS A 27 -16.60 -23.49 20.43
C LYS A 27 -17.00 -22.69 21.66
N THR A 28 -16.28 -21.59 21.93
CA THR A 28 -16.56 -20.75 23.09
C THR A 28 -16.79 -19.30 22.69
N GLU A 29 -17.46 -18.55 23.56
CA GLU A 29 -17.71 -17.13 23.38
C GLU A 29 -16.39 -16.33 23.37
N GLU A 30 -15.41 -16.74 24.18
CA GLU A 30 -14.09 -16.12 24.21
C GLU A 30 -13.34 -16.30 22.88
N GLU A 31 -13.35 -17.53 22.35
CA GLU A 31 -12.76 -17.80 21.02
C GLU A 31 -13.45 -17.01 19.90
N TYR A 32 -14.78 -16.92 19.97
CA TYR A 32 -15.56 -16.13 19.01
C TYR A 32 -15.14 -14.66 19.04
N LYS A 33 -15.10 -14.05 20.23
CA LYS A 33 -14.68 -12.65 20.40
C LYS A 33 -13.24 -12.43 19.96
N ALA A 34 -12.35 -13.37 20.26
CA ALA A 34 -10.95 -13.29 19.82
C ALA A 34 -10.84 -13.32 18.30
N LYS A 35 -11.53 -14.24 17.62
CA LYS A 35 -11.54 -14.32 16.15
C LYS A 35 -12.19 -13.12 15.48
N VAL A 36 -13.29 -12.61 16.02
CA VAL A 36 -13.91 -11.38 15.52
C VAL A 36 -12.94 -10.20 15.65
N ARG A 37 -12.25 -10.08 16.79
CA ARG A 37 -11.22 -9.03 16.99
C ARG A 37 -10.09 -9.17 15.98
N GLU A 38 -9.54 -10.37 15.83
CA GLU A 38 -8.49 -10.65 14.84
C GLU A 38 -8.95 -10.30 13.41
N MET A 39 -10.18 -10.65 13.05
CA MET A 39 -10.74 -10.31 11.74
C MET A 39 -10.84 -8.80 11.53
N ILE A 40 -11.33 -8.07 12.54
CA ILE A 40 -11.42 -6.60 12.50
C ILE A 40 -10.02 -5.98 12.42
N GLU A 41 -9.08 -6.43 13.23
CA GLU A 41 -7.68 -5.96 13.22
C GLU A 41 -7.05 -6.18 11.85
N ASN A 42 -7.21 -7.37 11.27
CA ASN A 42 -6.71 -7.68 9.93
C ASN A 42 -7.37 -6.84 8.83
N GLN A 43 -8.66 -6.52 8.98
CA GLN A 43 -9.37 -5.66 8.03
C GLN A 43 -8.95 -4.20 8.13
N MET A 44 -8.69 -3.71 9.35
CA MET A 44 -8.31 -2.30 9.58
C MET A 44 -6.81 -2.04 9.37
N LYS A 45 -5.97 -3.07 9.48
CA LYS A 45 -4.53 -2.94 9.38
C LYS A 45 -4.07 -2.26 8.07
N PRO A 46 -4.54 -2.64 6.87
CA PRO A 46 -4.12 -1.99 5.63
C PRO A 46 -4.44 -0.49 5.58
N GLU A 47 -5.59 -0.09 6.11
CA GLU A 47 -5.99 1.32 6.16
C GLU A 47 -5.14 2.10 7.16
N SER A 48 -4.87 1.51 8.32
CA SER A 48 -3.97 2.07 9.34
C SER A 48 -2.55 2.24 8.81
N ASP A 49 -2.01 1.23 8.14
CA ASP A 49 -0.68 1.27 7.53
C ASP A 49 -0.59 2.33 6.43
N TYR A 50 -1.63 2.45 5.60
CA TYR A 50 -1.71 3.49 4.58
C TYR A 50 -1.74 4.90 5.20
N LYS A 51 -2.58 5.10 6.22
CA LYS A 51 -2.67 6.37 6.96
C LYS A 51 -1.35 6.73 7.62
N PHE A 52 -0.69 5.75 8.26
CA PHE A 52 0.64 5.93 8.84
C PHE A 52 1.65 6.37 7.79
N GLY A 53 1.66 5.75 6.60
CA GLY A 53 2.55 6.13 5.50
C GLY A 53 2.37 7.60 5.08
N LEU A 54 1.11 8.06 4.97
CA LEU A 54 0.81 9.45 4.65
C LEU A 54 1.29 10.43 5.73
N ASP A 55 1.11 10.07 6.99
CA ASP A 55 1.52 10.91 8.12
C ASP A 55 3.05 10.90 8.30
N ALA A 56 3.71 9.75 8.11
CA ALA A 56 5.16 9.65 8.09
C ALA A 56 5.79 10.51 6.98
N ARG A 57 5.23 10.49 5.76
CA ARG A 57 5.65 11.38 4.68
C ARG A 57 5.61 12.84 5.11
N LYS A 58 4.50 13.30 5.67
CA LYS A 58 4.35 14.69 6.14
C LYS A 58 5.37 15.07 7.21
N VAL A 59 5.61 14.16 8.16
CA VAL A 59 6.60 14.40 9.24
C VAL A 59 8.01 14.51 8.65
N LEU A 60 8.37 13.64 7.72
CA LEU A 60 9.68 13.64 7.06
C LEU A 60 9.87 14.90 6.20
N GLU A 61 8.88 15.26 5.39
CA GLU A 61 8.90 16.50 4.59
C GLU A 61 9.08 17.74 5.49
N ASN A 62 8.37 17.81 6.61
CA ASN A 62 8.48 18.92 7.57
C ASN A 62 9.85 18.94 8.27
N LYS A 63 10.42 17.76 8.61
CA LYS A 63 11.75 17.69 9.25
C LYS A 63 12.88 18.14 8.32
N VAL A 64 12.79 17.78 7.05
CA VAL A 64 13.81 18.16 6.06
C VAL A 64 13.67 19.64 5.69
N GLY A 65 12.48 20.19 5.74
CA GLY A 65 12.20 21.58 5.40
C GLY A 65 12.22 21.83 3.90
N ASP A 66 12.58 23.06 3.51
CA ASP A 66 12.55 23.44 2.11
C ASP A 66 13.83 23.04 1.36
N ILE A 67 13.69 22.13 0.41
CA ILE A 67 14.76 21.70 -0.49
C ILE A 67 14.76 22.62 -1.72
N GLN A 68 15.89 23.30 -1.95
CA GLN A 68 16.07 24.13 -3.14
C GLN A 68 16.39 23.24 -4.34
N LEU A 69 15.54 23.29 -5.34
CA LEU A 69 15.72 22.56 -6.60
C LEU A 69 16.31 23.50 -7.68
N PRO A 70 17.10 22.98 -8.61
CA PRO A 70 17.57 23.75 -9.76
C PRO A 70 16.46 23.87 -10.83
N ASP A 71 15.40 24.63 -10.52
CA ASP A 71 14.15 24.69 -11.29
C ASP A 71 14.37 24.98 -12.77
N ALA A 72 15.22 25.96 -13.10
CA ALA A 72 15.51 26.31 -14.50
C ALA A 72 16.13 25.14 -15.29
N LEU A 73 17.00 24.36 -14.66
CA LEU A 73 17.61 23.19 -15.26
C LEU A 73 16.59 22.05 -15.45
N LEU A 74 15.78 21.79 -14.42
CA LEU A 74 14.77 20.75 -14.44
C LEU A 74 13.68 21.04 -15.47
N LYS A 75 13.18 22.27 -15.54
CA LYS A 75 12.21 22.68 -16.56
C LYS A 75 12.75 22.49 -17.97
N ARG A 76 13.99 22.95 -18.22
CA ARG A 76 14.63 22.78 -19.53
C ARG A 76 14.82 21.29 -19.87
N TRP A 77 15.22 20.48 -18.91
CA TRP A 77 15.36 19.03 -19.10
C TRP A 77 14.02 18.38 -19.44
N LEU A 78 12.94 18.73 -18.73
CA LEU A 78 11.60 18.21 -18.99
C LEU A 78 11.10 18.53 -20.41
N VAL A 79 11.39 19.73 -20.91
CA VAL A 79 11.07 20.11 -22.31
C VAL A 79 11.87 19.30 -23.31
N THR A 80 13.16 19.06 -23.01
CA THR A 80 14.08 18.40 -23.96
C THR A 80 13.84 16.89 -24.03
N THR A 81 13.45 16.24 -22.92
CA THR A 81 13.28 14.79 -22.83
C THR A 81 11.83 14.32 -23.00
N GLY A 82 10.87 15.22 -22.88
CA GLY A 82 9.45 14.88 -23.02
C GLY A 82 8.97 14.93 -24.48
N GLU A 83 8.54 13.79 -25.03
CA GLU A 83 8.13 13.63 -26.44
C GLU A 83 7.03 14.60 -26.93
N LYS A 84 6.30 15.28 -26.05
CA LYS A 84 5.20 16.21 -26.39
C LYS A 84 5.08 17.38 -25.41
N ARG A 85 6.15 17.68 -24.65
CA ARG A 85 6.13 18.76 -23.67
C ARG A 85 6.63 20.06 -24.29
N THR A 86 5.82 21.11 -24.17
CA THR A 86 6.20 22.48 -24.51
C THR A 86 6.66 23.22 -23.26
N ALA A 87 7.37 24.35 -23.45
CA ALA A 87 7.78 25.19 -22.33
C ALA A 87 6.57 25.64 -21.48
N GLU A 88 5.46 25.97 -22.15
CA GLU A 88 4.21 26.42 -21.50
C GLU A 88 3.58 25.29 -20.66
N SER A 89 3.50 24.06 -21.21
CA SER A 89 2.96 22.93 -20.46
C SER A 89 3.84 22.57 -19.23
N VAL A 90 5.16 22.71 -19.36
CA VAL A 90 6.08 22.47 -18.25
C VAL A 90 5.94 23.54 -17.16
N GLU A 91 5.76 24.82 -17.53
CA GLU A 91 5.53 25.88 -16.54
C GLU A 91 4.25 25.63 -15.69
N GLU A 92 3.21 25.08 -16.30
CA GLU A 92 1.95 24.76 -15.62
C GLU A 92 2.05 23.47 -14.77
N GLU A 93 2.76 22.45 -15.26
CA GLU A 93 2.87 21.15 -14.60
C GLU A 93 3.95 21.12 -13.50
N TYR A 94 5.06 21.84 -13.69
CA TYR A 94 6.21 21.80 -12.80
C TYR A 94 5.89 22.07 -11.33
N PRO A 95 5.08 23.08 -10.95
CA PRO A 95 4.72 23.32 -9.56
C PRO A 95 4.02 22.12 -8.89
N LYS A 96 3.27 21.34 -9.69
CA LYS A 96 2.58 20.13 -9.22
C LYS A 96 3.53 18.97 -9.02
N MET A 97 4.65 18.95 -9.76
CA MET A 97 5.68 17.90 -9.67
C MET A 97 6.69 18.14 -8.54
N VAL A 98 6.92 19.39 -8.14
CA VAL A 98 7.91 19.77 -7.13
C VAL A 98 7.78 18.99 -5.82
N PRO A 99 6.58 18.79 -5.22
CA PRO A 99 6.44 18.02 -4.00
C PRO A 99 6.90 16.56 -4.16
N ASP A 100 6.60 15.94 -5.29
CA ASP A 100 6.99 14.54 -5.53
C ASP A 100 8.49 14.43 -5.82
N LEU A 101 9.10 15.41 -6.49
CA LEU A 101 10.55 15.47 -6.68
C LEU A 101 11.29 15.61 -5.33
N LYS A 102 10.81 16.49 -4.46
CA LYS A 102 11.36 16.62 -3.10
C LYS A 102 11.22 15.34 -2.30
N TRP A 103 10.04 14.71 -2.37
CA TRP A 103 9.80 13.43 -1.72
C TRP A 103 10.73 12.33 -2.24
N GLN A 104 11.00 12.29 -3.54
CA GLN A 104 11.94 11.34 -4.12
C GLN A 104 13.35 11.50 -3.55
N LEU A 105 13.85 12.75 -3.42
CA LEU A 105 15.15 13.01 -2.81
C LEU A 105 15.21 12.59 -1.34
N ILE A 106 14.13 12.81 -0.58
CA ILE A 106 14.02 12.36 0.81
C ILE A 106 14.10 10.84 0.88
N LYS A 107 13.34 10.14 0.03
CA LYS A 107 13.38 8.66 -0.04
C LYS A 107 14.79 8.14 -0.33
N GLU A 108 15.46 8.72 -1.34
CA GLU A 108 16.81 8.32 -1.71
C GLU A 108 17.82 8.53 -0.57
N GLN A 109 17.68 9.61 0.18
CA GLN A 109 18.54 9.86 1.34
C GLN A 109 18.30 8.85 2.45
N ILE A 110 17.04 8.55 2.77
CA ILE A 110 16.67 7.54 3.77
C ILE A 110 17.20 6.16 3.37
N VAL A 111 17.05 5.78 2.11
CA VAL A 111 17.59 4.51 1.58
C VAL A 111 19.09 4.40 1.80
N LYS A 112 19.83 5.50 1.60
CA LYS A 112 21.29 5.55 1.83
C LYS A 112 21.63 5.51 3.32
N ASP A 113 21.01 6.32 4.13
CA ASP A 113 21.31 6.48 5.57
C ASP A 113 21.04 5.19 6.35
N PHE A 114 19.96 4.49 6.01
CA PHE A 114 19.56 3.23 6.65
C PHE A 114 20.00 1.98 5.89
N ASN A 115 20.78 2.15 4.79
CA ASN A 115 21.23 1.05 3.93
C ASN A 115 20.09 0.07 3.55
N ILE A 116 18.94 0.65 3.17
CA ILE A 116 17.75 -0.13 2.78
C ILE A 116 18.05 -0.82 1.45
N LYS A 117 17.96 -2.14 1.46
CA LYS A 117 18.09 -2.96 0.25
C LYS A 117 16.77 -3.62 -0.05
N VAL A 118 16.37 -3.58 -1.30
CA VAL A 118 15.22 -4.32 -1.82
C VAL A 118 15.75 -5.53 -2.57
N GLU A 119 15.39 -6.71 -2.10
CA GLU A 119 15.78 -7.99 -2.67
C GLU A 119 14.66 -8.51 -3.59
N ASP A 120 14.97 -9.49 -4.42
CA ASP A 120 13.99 -10.11 -5.33
C ASP A 120 12.79 -10.69 -4.58
N ALA A 121 13.01 -11.18 -3.35
CA ALA A 121 11.94 -11.65 -2.48
C ALA A 121 10.96 -10.54 -2.10
N ASP A 122 11.44 -9.34 -1.78
CA ASP A 122 10.60 -8.18 -1.45
C ASP A 122 9.74 -7.75 -2.65
N ILE A 123 10.35 -7.78 -3.84
CA ILE A 123 9.67 -7.45 -5.10
C ILE A 123 8.55 -8.46 -5.38
N LEU A 124 8.83 -9.75 -5.19
CA LEU A 124 7.83 -10.80 -5.37
C LEU A 124 6.68 -10.67 -4.37
N ASP A 125 6.98 -10.42 -3.11
CA ASP A 125 5.96 -10.23 -2.07
C ASP A 125 5.10 -9.00 -2.33
N MET A 126 5.69 -7.91 -2.79
CA MET A 126 4.95 -6.72 -3.21
C MET A 126 4.08 -7.01 -4.45
N ALA A 127 4.59 -7.77 -5.43
CA ALA A 127 3.82 -8.18 -6.59
C ALA A 127 2.59 -9.03 -6.20
N ARG A 128 2.74 -9.94 -5.23
CA ARG A 128 1.63 -10.73 -4.65
C ARG A 128 0.58 -9.82 -3.98
N LYS A 129 1.03 -8.83 -3.19
CA LYS A 129 0.12 -7.86 -2.53
C LYS A 129 -0.68 -7.07 -3.57
N VAL A 130 -0.02 -6.57 -4.61
CA VAL A 130 -0.67 -5.84 -5.71
C VAL A 130 -1.67 -6.74 -6.45
N THR A 131 -1.27 -7.95 -6.77
CA THR A 131 -2.13 -8.94 -7.45
C THR A 131 -3.36 -9.27 -6.60
N ARG A 132 -3.18 -9.51 -5.29
CA ARG A 132 -4.28 -9.78 -4.35
C ARG A 132 -5.25 -8.60 -4.28
N ALA A 133 -4.75 -7.37 -4.25
CA ALA A 133 -5.58 -6.17 -4.27
C ALA A 133 -6.37 -6.03 -5.57
N GLN A 134 -5.78 -6.37 -6.71
CA GLN A 134 -6.49 -6.39 -8.00
C GLN A 134 -7.61 -7.42 -8.02
N PHE A 135 -7.36 -8.65 -7.56
CA PHE A 135 -8.40 -9.68 -7.47
C PHE A 135 -9.54 -9.25 -6.52
N ALA A 136 -9.20 -8.62 -5.39
CA ALA A 136 -10.20 -8.11 -4.45
C ALA A 136 -11.13 -7.05 -5.08
N GLN A 137 -10.61 -6.19 -5.98
CA GLN A 137 -11.45 -5.24 -6.74
C GLN A 137 -12.47 -5.93 -7.65
N TYR A 138 -12.18 -7.15 -8.10
CA TYR A 138 -13.11 -7.97 -8.86
C TYR A 138 -13.99 -8.89 -7.98
N GLY A 139 -13.99 -8.67 -6.66
CA GLY A 139 -14.78 -9.45 -5.70
C GLY A 139 -14.18 -10.82 -5.32
N MET A 140 -12.96 -11.12 -5.79
CA MET A 140 -12.26 -12.36 -5.46
C MET A 140 -11.42 -12.20 -4.20
N MET A 141 -12.01 -12.44 -3.03
CA MET A 141 -11.33 -12.28 -1.74
C MET A 141 -10.44 -13.46 -1.36
N ASN A 142 -10.77 -14.68 -1.83
CA ASN A 142 -10.06 -15.91 -1.54
C ASN A 142 -9.43 -16.46 -2.83
N VAL A 143 -8.27 -15.96 -3.19
CA VAL A 143 -7.51 -16.41 -4.36
C VAL A 143 -6.49 -17.45 -3.91
N PRO A 144 -6.38 -18.64 -4.55
CA PRO A 144 -5.35 -19.63 -4.27
C PRO A 144 -3.94 -19.04 -4.42
N GLU A 145 -3.02 -19.41 -3.53
CA GLU A 145 -1.66 -18.86 -3.51
C GLU A 145 -0.88 -19.16 -4.81
N ASP A 146 -1.02 -20.35 -5.36
CA ASP A 146 -0.41 -20.75 -6.65
C ASP A 146 -0.88 -19.87 -7.81
N LEU A 147 -2.14 -19.43 -7.80
CA LEU A 147 -2.67 -18.50 -8.78
C LEU A 147 -2.09 -17.10 -8.58
N LEU A 148 -2.00 -16.64 -7.33
CA LEU A 148 -1.36 -15.35 -6.99
C LEU A 148 0.10 -15.33 -7.43
N ASP A 149 0.84 -16.41 -7.16
CA ASP A 149 2.25 -16.55 -7.55
C ASP A 149 2.44 -16.50 -9.06
N LYS A 150 1.58 -17.17 -9.79
CA LYS A 150 1.61 -17.14 -11.26
C LYS A 150 1.40 -15.73 -11.80
N TYR A 151 0.36 -15.05 -11.35
CA TYR A 151 0.06 -13.68 -11.82
C TYR A 151 1.12 -12.66 -11.37
N ALA A 152 1.62 -12.78 -10.13
CA ALA A 152 2.72 -11.95 -9.64
C ALA A 152 3.99 -12.15 -10.48
N THR A 153 4.35 -13.40 -10.78
CA THR A 153 5.50 -13.71 -11.63
C THR A 153 5.31 -13.21 -13.07
N ASP A 154 4.11 -13.34 -13.63
CA ASP A 154 3.81 -12.82 -14.96
C ASP A 154 3.89 -11.29 -15.01
N MET A 155 3.45 -10.60 -13.98
CA MET A 155 3.58 -9.15 -13.84
C MET A 155 5.06 -8.70 -13.83
N LEU A 156 5.93 -9.47 -13.21
CA LEU A 156 7.37 -9.21 -13.14
C LEU A 156 8.15 -9.48 -14.45
N LYS A 157 7.50 -9.95 -15.51
CA LYS A 157 8.13 -10.05 -16.85
C LYS A 157 8.24 -8.69 -17.55
N ASP A 158 7.38 -7.73 -17.19
CA ASP A 158 7.42 -6.37 -17.72
C ASP A 158 8.37 -5.51 -16.90
N LYS A 159 9.43 -5.00 -17.54
CA LYS A 159 10.44 -4.14 -16.89
C LYS A 159 9.87 -2.87 -16.24
N LYS A 160 8.81 -2.28 -16.82
CA LYS A 160 8.15 -1.10 -16.24
C LYS A 160 7.41 -1.46 -14.97
N MET A 161 6.75 -2.63 -14.97
CA MET A 161 6.07 -3.13 -13.78
C MET A 161 7.05 -3.49 -12.66
N VAL A 162 8.17 -4.11 -12.99
CA VAL A 162 9.25 -4.40 -12.01
C VAL A 162 9.72 -3.11 -11.34
N SER A 163 9.98 -2.05 -12.12
CA SER A 163 10.41 -0.76 -11.58
C SER A 163 9.37 -0.16 -10.61
N ASN A 164 8.10 -0.17 -10.99
CA ASN A 164 7.02 0.33 -10.14
C ASN A 164 6.85 -0.50 -8.85
N ILE A 165 6.97 -1.82 -8.96
CA ILE A 165 6.84 -2.71 -7.81
C ILE A 165 8.04 -2.56 -6.87
N ALA A 166 9.25 -2.43 -7.41
CA ALA A 166 10.47 -2.17 -6.63
C ALA A 166 10.40 -0.83 -5.89
N GLU A 167 9.85 0.21 -6.53
CA GLU A 167 9.62 1.50 -5.88
C GLU A 167 8.64 1.38 -4.70
N ARG A 168 7.52 0.67 -4.88
CA ARG A 168 6.55 0.40 -3.80
C ARG A 168 7.15 -0.43 -2.68
N ALA A 169 7.95 -1.44 -2.99
CA ALA A 169 8.66 -2.24 -1.98
C ALA A 169 9.67 -1.38 -1.20
N THR A 170 10.35 -0.45 -1.88
CA THR A 170 11.24 0.53 -1.24
C THR A 170 10.46 1.44 -0.28
N GLU A 171 9.32 1.96 -0.71
CA GLU A 171 8.46 2.80 0.13
C GLU A 171 7.95 2.04 1.36
N GLU A 172 7.53 0.79 1.21
CA GLU A 172 7.11 -0.04 2.35
C GLU A 172 8.26 -0.21 3.37
N LYS A 173 9.49 -0.46 2.90
CA LYS A 173 10.66 -0.56 3.79
C LYS A 173 11.01 0.77 4.46
N ILE A 174 10.90 1.90 3.75
CA ILE A 174 11.08 3.24 4.33
C ILE A 174 10.06 3.48 5.45
N ILE A 175 8.80 3.15 5.22
CA ILE A 175 7.72 3.28 6.21
C ILE A 175 8.01 2.40 7.44
N ALA A 176 8.45 1.15 7.24
CA ALA A 176 8.80 0.24 8.32
C ALA A 176 9.97 0.76 9.18
N VAL A 177 11.02 1.32 8.54
CA VAL A 177 12.12 1.96 9.25
C VAL A 177 11.66 3.21 9.98
N SER A 178 10.81 4.02 9.36
CA SER A 178 10.23 5.23 9.98
C SER A 178 9.39 4.89 11.21
N TYR A 179 8.66 3.77 11.18
CA TYR A 179 7.87 3.30 12.32
C TYR A 179 8.72 3.02 13.57
N THR A 180 9.95 2.53 13.37
CA THR A 180 10.87 2.20 14.48
C THR A 180 11.69 3.39 14.95
N HIS A 181 11.90 4.41 14.12
CA HIS A 181 12.82 5.53 14.39
C HIS A 181 12.14 6.91 14.59
N LEU A 182 10.84 7.03 14.30
CA LEU A 182 10.08 8.28 14.55
C LEU A 182 9.33 8.28 15.90
N ARG A 183 9.56 7.26 16.72
CA ARG A 183 9.05 7.22 18.10
C ARG A 183 9.88 8.05 19.06
#